data_4ce77807d4b7084b2443b068eec59d95
#
_entry.id   4ce77807d4b7084b2443b068eec59d95
#
_cell.length_a   1.000
_cell.length_b   1.000
_cell.length_c   1.000
_cell.angle_alpha   90.00
_cell.angle_beta   90.00
_cell.angle_gamma   90.00
#
_symmetry.space_group_name_H-M   'P 1'
#
loop_
_entity.id
_entity.type
_entity.pdbx_description
1 polymer ?
#
loop_
_entity_poly.entity_id
_entity_poly.type
_entity_poly.pdbx_seq_one_letter_code
_entity_poly.pdbx_strand_id
1 'polypeptide(L)'
;MLRKTMTVLAFGAMLAAGGASYAQTSPAKAAVDAAKAQGTVGEQADGFLGIVSGGDATLRAAVNEINMGRAAVYKETAAKTGVTAEVAGQAVAKQLYAKLAPGQYWKPLGGGWMQK
;
A
#
# COMPACT_ATOMS: atom_id res chain seq x y z
N MET A 1 42.47 3.49 15.74
CA MET A 1 42.31 3.28 14.31
C MET A 1 41.20 2.31 13.98
N LEU A 2 41.29 1.15 14.56
CA LEU A 2 40.29 0.12 14.25
C LEU A 2 38.90 0.47 14.74
N ARG A 3 38.86 1.13 15.84
CA ARG A 3 37.56 1.43 16.46
C ARG A 3 36.67 2.32 15.63
N LYS A 4 37.28 3.21 14.87
CA LYS A 4 36.52 4.12 14.06
C LYS A 4 35.72 3.39 13.00
N THR A 5 36.33 2.39 12.46
CA THR A 5 35.71 1.63 11.40
C THR A 5 34.45 0.92 11.86
N MET A 6 34.51 0.38 13.06
CA MET A 6 33.37 -0.34 13.59
C MET A 6 32.16 0.54 13.77
N THR A 7 32.38 1.75 14.20
CA THR A 7 31.30 2.68 14.44
C THR A 7 30.51 2.95 13.18
N VAL A 8 31.23 3.12 12.09
CA VAL A 8 30.57 3.42 10.82
C VAL A 8 29.70 2.26 10.37
N LEU A 9 30.20 1.06 10.55
CA LEU A 9 29.45 -0.11 10.11
C LEU A 9 28.16 -0.26 10.90
N ALA A 10 28.22 -0.05 12.19
CA ALA A 10 27.05 -0.20 13.02
C ALA A 10 25.95 0.78 12.62
N PHE A 11 26.35 1.99 12.30
CA PHE A 11 25.39 3.01 11.91
C PHE A 11 24.69 2.65 10.60
N GLY A 12 25.44 2.21 9.64
CA GLY A 12 24.86 1.87 8.35
C GLY A 12 23.89 0.71 8.45
N ALA A 13 24.26 -0.30 9.21
CA ALA A 13 23.39 -1.47 9.37
C ALA A 13 22.06 -1.09 10.00
N MET A 14 22.11 -0.24 10.99
CA MET A 14 20.92 0.15 11.70
C MET A 14 19.92 0.88 10.80
N LEU A 15 20.41 1.78 9.98
CA LEU A 15 19.53 2.51 9.07
C LEU A 15 18.83 1.60 8.08
N ALA A 16 19.58 0.73 7.48
CA ALA A 16 19.01 -0.16 6.48
C ALA A 16 17.95 -1.07 7.10
N ALA A 17 18.25 -1.64 8.23
CA ALA A 17 17.32 -2.55 8.87
C ALA A 17 16.04 -1.85 9.29
N GLY A 18 16.17 -0.68 9.85
CA GLY A 18 15.01 0.07 10.31
C GLY A 18 14.03 0.37 9.21
N GLY A 19 14.51 0.89 8.10
CA GLY A 19 13.65 1.28 7.01
C GLY A 19 12.96 0.10 6.35
N ALA A 20 13.71 -0.91 6.00
CA ALA A 20 13.17 -2.05 5.29
C ALA A 20 12.18 -2.85 6.13
N SER A 21 12.52 -3.14 7.37
CA SER A 21 11.66 -3.94 8.24
C SER A 21 10.34 -3.26 8.51
N TYR A 22 10.39 -1.98 8.74
CA TYR A 22 9.20 -1.24 9.08
C TYR A 22 8.15 -1.33 8.00
N ALA A 23 8.57 -1.16 6.75
CA ALA A 23 7.63 -1.17 5.64
C ALA A 23 7.00 -2.54 5.42
N GLN A 24 7.69 -3.63 5.82
CA GLN A 24 7.24 -4.97 5.50
C GLN A 24 6.47 -5.67 6.61
N THR A 25 6.49 -5.13 7.82
CA THR A 25 5.93 -5.83 8.97
C THR A 25 4.66 -5.21 9.53
N SER A 26 4.03 -4.31 8.80
CA SER A 26 2.80 -3.70 9.26
C SER A 26 1.70 -4.76 9.39
N PRO A 27 1.07 -4.88 10.57
CA PRO A 27 -0.05 -5.81 10.72
C PRO A 27 -1.21 -5.49 9.78
N ALA A 28 -1.46 -4.22 9.52
CA ALA A 28 -2.53 -3.83 8.60
C ALA A 28 -2.23 -4.32 7.19
N LYS A 29 -0.98 -4.20 6.75
CA LYS A 29 -0.61 -4.67 5.42
C LYS A 29 -0.78 -6.18 5.31
N ALA A 30 -0.36 -6.93 6.33
CA ALA A 30 -0.50 -8.38 6.31
C ALA A 30 -1.97 -8.79 6.25
N ALA A 31 -2.82 -8.14 7.02
CA ALA A 31 -4.25 -8.43 7.02
C ALA A 31 -4.88 -8.13 5.66
N VAL A 32 -4.49 -7.02 5.05
CA VAL A 32 -5.01 -6.64 3.74
C VAL A 32 -4.52 -7.60 2.65
N ASP A 33 -3.25 -7.98 2.69
CA ASP A 33 -2.72 -8.91 1.70
C ASP A 33 -3.44 -10.26 1.76
N ALA A 34 -3.71 -10.75 2.95
CA ALA A 34 -4.47 -12.00 3.13
C ALA A 34 -5.90 -11.85 2.60
N ALA A 35 -6.54 -10.73 2.89
CA ALA A 35 -7.91 -10.48 2.45
C ALA A 35 -7.99 -10.33 0.93
N LYS A 36 -6.97 -9.75 0.30
CA LYS A 36 -6.92 -9.66 -1.16
C LYS A 36 -6.84 -11.05 -1.77
N ALA A 37 -6.04 -11.93 -1.18
CA ALA A 37 -5.91 -13.30 -1.66
C ALA A 37 -7.23 -14.06 -1.52
N GLN A 38 -8.02 -13.74 -0.49
CA GLN A 38 -9.30 -14.39 -0.25
C GLN A 38 -10.45 -13.77 -1.04
N GLY A 39 -10.22 -12.63 -1.69
CA GLY A 39 -11.26 -11.96 -2.45
C GLY A 39 -12.18 -11.06 -1.65
N THR A 40 -11.85 -10.77 -0.41
CA THR A 40 -12.66 -9.90 0.45
C THR A 40 -12.33 -8.43 0.22
N VAL A 41 -11.09 -8.13 -0.16
CA VAL A 41 -10.59 -6.78 -0.42
C VAL A 41 -10.04 -6.74 -1.84
N GLY A 42 -10.18 -5.61 -2.49
CA GLY A 42 -9.65 -5.40 -3.82
C GLY A 42 -9.06 -4.02 -3.99
N GLU A 43 -8.38 -3.83 -5.13
CA GLU A 43 -7.81 -2.54 -5.50
C GLU A 43 -8.81 -1.77 -6.35
N GLN A 44 -8.81 -0.45 -6.20
CA GLN A 44 -9.71 0.41 -6.97
C GLN A 44 -8.92 1.34 -7.89
N ALA A 45 -9.55 1.73 -8.97
CA ALA A 45 -8.93 2.60 -9.96
C ALA A 45 -8.60 3.99 -9.42
N ASP A 46 -9.17 4.37 -8.29
CA ASP A 46 -8.86 5.64 -7.64
C ASP A 46 -7.59 5.59 -6.80
N GLY A 47 -6.98 4.42 -6.67
CA GLY A 47 -5.75 4.25 -5.90
C GLY A 47 -5.96 3.78 -4.48
N PHE A 48 -7.18 3.46 -4.09
CA PHE A 48 -7.50 3.02 -2.74
C PHE A 48 -7.99 1.59 -2.72
N LEU A 49 -7.94 0.98 -1.54
CA LEU A 49 -8.51 -0.34 -1.32
C LEU A 49 -10.00 -0.20 -1.06
N GLY A 50 -10.74 -1.24 -1.42
CA GLY A 50 -12.16 -1.32 -1.08
C GLY A 50 -12.52 -2.71 -0.59
N ILE A 51 -13.63 -2.81 0.13
CA ILE A 51 -14.18 -4.08 0.58
C ILE A 51 -15.04 -4.63 -0.55
N VAL A 52 -14.69 -5.83 -1.01
CA VAL A 52 -15.47 -6.50 -2.06
C VAL A 52 -16.72 -7.12 -1.45
N SER A 53 -16.54 -7.84 -0.35
CA SER A 53 -17.66 -8.48 0.34
C SER A 53 -17.25 -8.81 1.77
N GLY A 54 -18.21 -8.82 2.68
CA GLY A 54 -17.98 -9.19 4.06
C GLY A 54 -17.01 -8.25 4.76
N GLY A 55 -16.11 -8.82 5.53
CA GLY A 55 -15.12 -8.04 6.26
C GLY A 55 -15.59 -7.68 7.65
N ASP A 56 -14.80 -8.05 8.66
CA ASP A 56 -15.09 -7.70 10.04
C ASP A 56 -14.50 -6.34 10.38
N ALA A 57 -14.72 -5.90 11.61
CA ALA A 57 -14.25 -4.59 12.06
C ALA A 57 -12.72 -4.47 12.01
N THR A 58 -12.02 -5.55 12.31
CA THR A 58 -10.57 -5.56 12.29
C THR A 58 -10.04 -5.36 10.87
N LEU A 59 -10.63 -6.04 9.89
CA LEU A 59 -10.23 -5.88 8.51
C LEU A 59 -10.54 -4.48 8.00
N ARG A 60 -11.71 -3.95 8.35
CA ARG A 60 -12.08 -2.60 7.93
C ARG A 60 -11.13 -1.56 8.49
N ALA A 61 -10.71 -1.73 9.74
CA ALA A 61 -9.72 -0.83 10.34
C ALA A 61 -8.38 -0.92 9.62
N ALA A 62 -7.97 -2.12 9.23
CA ALA A 62 -6.72 -2.32 8.47
C ALA A 62 -6.79 -1.64 7.11
N VAL A 63 -7.91 -1.78 6.41
CA VAL A 63 -8.12 -1.12 5.12
C VAL A 63 -8.06 0.40 5.27
N ASN A 64 -8.71 0.93 6.29
CA ASN A 64 -8.69 2.35 6.55
C ASN A 64 -7.28 2.86 6.84
N GLU A 65 -6.52 2.12 7.63
CA GLU A 65 -5.14 2.50 7.94
C GLU A 65 -4.29 2.58 6.68
N ILE A 66 -4.36 1.57 5.83
CA ILE A 66 -3.61 1.55 4.57
C ILE A 66 -4.06 2.70 3.67
N ASN A 67 -5.36 2.94 3.58
CA ASN A 67 -5.89 4.01 2.74
C ASN A 67 -5.47 5.39 3.24
N MET A 68 -5.39 5.59 4.56
CA MET A 68 -4.89 6.85 5.10
C MET A 68 -3.43 7.09 4.71
N GLY A 69 -2.62 6.04 4.76
CA GLY A 69 -1.24 6.13 4.33
C GLY A 69 -1.13 6.44 2.84
N ARG A 70 -1.96 5.80 2.03
CA ARG A 70 -1.99 6.07 0.60
C ARG A 70 -2.41 7.50 0.29
N ALA A 71 -3.42 7.99 1.01
CA ALA A 71 -3.89 9.37 0.82
C ALA A 71 -2.76 10.37 1.08
N ALA A 72 -1.97 10.15 2.14
CA ALA A 72 -0.85 11.00 2.45
C ALA A 72 0.19 11.00 1.33
N VAL A 73 0.50 9.82 0.79
CA VAL A 73 1.44 9.69 -0.31
C VAL A 73 0.94 10.41 -1.56
N TYR A 74 -0.35 10.28 -1.87
CA TYR A 74 -0.91 10.92 -3.05
C TYR A 74 -0.89 12.44 -2.93
N LYS A 75 -1.14 12.96 -1.72
CA LYS A 75 -1.03 14.40 -1.49
C LYS A 75 0.40 14.89 -1.68
N GLU A 76 1.35 14.14 -1.17
CA GLU A 76 2.76 14.50 -1.30
C GLU A 76 3.20 14.48 -2.76
N THR A 77 2.82 13.44 -3.48
CA THR A 77 3.13 13.31 -4.90
C THR A 77 2.51 14.47 -5.69
N ALA A 78 1.26 14.78 -5.39
CA ALA A 78 0.56 15.88 -6.04
C ALA A 78 1.30 17.19 -5.87
N ALA A 79 1.75 17.48 -4.65
CA ALA A 79 2.48 18.70 -4.37
C ALA A 79 3.80 18.78 -5.12
N LYS A 80 4.47 17.65 -5.28
CA LYS A 80 5.77 17.60 -5.95
C LYS A 80 5.68 17.66 -7.47
N THR A 81 4.59 17.14 -8.04
CA THR A 81 4.48 16.99 -9.48
C THR A 81 3.50 17.95 -10.13
N GLY A 82 2.77 18.71 -9.33
CA GLY A 82 1.82 19.68 -9.88
C GLY A 82 0.51 19.10 -10.35
N VAL A 83 0.21 17.85 -10.01
CA VAL A 83 -1.08 17.25 -10.33
C VAL A 83 -1.97 17.24 -9.09
N THR A 84 -3.22 16.80 -9.21
CA THR A 84 -4.09 16.65 -8.06
C THR A 84 -3.79 15.33 -7.35
N ALA A 85 -4.18 15.23 -6.07
CA ALA A 85 -4.03 13.98 -5.34
C ALA A 85 -4.83 12.85 -6.00
N GLU A 86 -5.96 13.19 -6.59
CA GLU A 86 -6.81 12.25 -7.31
C GLU A 86 -6.07 11.65 -8.51
N VAL A 87 -5.43 12.50 -9.30
CA VAL A 87 -4.65 12.06 -10.46
C VAL A 87 -3.47 11.19 -10.01
N ALA A 88 -2.80 11.58 -8.92
CA ALA A 88 -1.69 10.80 -8.39
C ALA A 88 -2.17 9.40 -7.97
N GLY A 89 -3.33 9.32 -7.32
CA GLY A 89 -3.92 8.03 -6.93
C GLY A 89 -4.25 7.15 -8.12
N GLN A 90 -4.82 7.74 -9.16
CA GLN A 90 -5.15 6.99 -10.37
C GLN A 90 -3.90 6.45 -11.07
N ALA A 91 -2.82 7.21 -11.06
CA ALA A 91 -1.56 6.77 -11.65
C ALA A 91 -0.99 5.57 -10.89
N VAL A 92 -1.03 5.62 -9.56
CA VAL A 92 -0.57 4.51 -8.73
C VAL A 92 -1.47 3.29 -8.92
N ALA A 93 -2.77 3.51 -9.08
CA ALA A 93 -3.73 2.42 -9.28
C ALA A 93 -3.36 1.54 -10.46
N LYS A 94 -2.83 2.12 -11.53
CA LYS A 94 -2.43 1.33 -12.70
C LYS A 94 -1.29 0.38 -12.35
N GLN A 95 -0.35 0.83 -11.52
CA GLN A 95 0.75 -0.01 -11.08
C GLN A 95 0.25 -1.12 -10.14
N LEU A 96 -0.70 -0.78 -9.28
CA LEU A 96 -1.27 -1.76 -8.37
C LEU A 96 -2.05 -2.83 -9.13
N TYR A 97 -2.78 -2.43 -10.16
CA TYR A 97 -3.49 -3.38 -11.00
C TYR A 97 -2.52 -4.37 -11.64
N ALA A 98 -1.40 -3.88 -12.15
CA ALA A 98 -0.41 -4.74 -12.79
C ALA A 98 0.14 -5.80 -11.85
N LYS A 99 0.16 -5.51 -10.55
CA LYS A 99 0.68 -6.44 -9.54
C LYS A 99 -0.36 -7.41 -9.00
N LEU A 100 -1.63 -7.22 -9.34
CA LEU A 100 -2.67 -8.15 -8.89
C LEU A 100 -2.45 -9.52 -9.50
N ALA A 101 -2.66 -10.54 -8.68
CA ALA A 101 -2.62 -11.92 -9.14
C ALA A 101 -3.94 -12.27 -9.84
N PRO A 102 -3.93 -13.26 -10.74
CA PRO A 102 -5.16 -13.72 -11.37
C PRO A 102 -6.21 -14.11 -10.31
N GLY A 103 -7.43 -13.67 -10.50
CA GLY A 103 -8.52 -13.94 -9.56
C GLY A 103 -8.71 -12.89 -8.49
N GLN A 104 -7.74 -12.00 -8.27
CA GLN A 104 -7.92 -10.92 -7.33
C GLN A 104 -8.83 -9.85 -7.91
N TYR A 105 -9.41 -9.02 -7.05
CA TYR A 105 -10.47 -8.10 -7.45
C TYR A 105 -9.96 -6.71 -7.76
N TRP A 106 -10.58 -6.11 -8.75
CA TRP A 106 -10.31 -4.78 -9.25
C TRP A 106 -11.61 -4.05 -9.51
N LYS A 107 -11.65 -2.76 -9.20
CA LYS A 107 -12.84 -1.95 -9.46
C LYS A 107 -12.47 -0.75 -10.33
N PRO A 108 -12.92 -0.69 -11.59
CA PRO A 108 -12.66 0.46 -12.44
C PRO A 108 -13.44 1.68 -11.98
N LEU A 109 -13.05 2.85 -12.45
CA LEU A 109 -13.79 4.08 -12.16
C LEU A 109 -15.21 3.95 -12.72
N GLY A 110 -16.18 4.20 -11.85
CA GLY A 110 -17.58 4.15 -12.27
C GLY A 110 -18.10 2.74 -12.51
N GLY A 111 -17.34 1.72 -12.24
CA GLY A 111 -17.76 0.34 -12.45
C GLY A 111 -17.89 -0.44 -11.17
N GLY A 112 -18.22 -1.72 -11.29
CA GLY A 112 -18.31 -2.64 -10.18
C GLY A 112 -17.06 -3.52 -10.05
N TRP A 113 -17.06 -4.38 -9.04
CA TRP A 113 -15.95 -5.28 -8.80
C TRP A 113 -15.85 -6.33 -9.90
N MET A 114 -14.63 -6.59 -10.34
CA MET A 114 -14.36 -7.64 -11.32
C MET A 114 -13.05 -8.33 -10.95
N GLN A 115 -12.90 -9.56 -11.38
CA GLN A 115 -11.68 -10.32 -11.13
C GLN A 115 -10.70 -10.13 -12.27
N LYS A 116 -9.42 -10.09 -11.90
CA LYS A 116 -8.36 -9.99 -12.88
C LYS A 116 -8.12 -11.31 -13.61
#